data_e82bd7ffc1bbfbc019dbeb2e7194ff27
#
_entry.id   e82bd7ffc1bbfbc019dbeb2e7194ff27
#
_cell.length_a   1.000
_cell.length_b   1.000
_cell.length_c   1.000
_cell.angle_alpha   90.00
_cell.angle_beta   90.00
_cell.angle_gamma   90.00
#
_symmetry.space_group_name_H-M   'P 1'
#
loop_
_entity.id
_entity.type
_entity.pdbx_description
1 polymer ?
#
loop_
_entity_poly.entity_id
_entity_poly.type
_entity_poly.pdbx_seq_one_letter_code
_entity_poly.pdbx_strand_id
1 'polypeptide(L)'
;MDGTMANQDTTYLSHAVERDLRLDLFRGVGLWMIFLDHIPHDVVSWLTLRNYGFSDAAEFFVFISGYLAGFIYGPIIRAGHFLAAIKRLWKRAGEMYVAHIMLFLIFTAQIARTVRKFDNPMYEDEFNVHNFLEHPDVLIGQALTLRYKPVNLDVLPLYITLIAASPFILWCLVRRPNWTLFGSVILYVAARWFD
;
A
#
# COMPACT_ATOMS: atom_id res chain seq x y z
N MET A 1 -11.65 40.74 -8.14
CA MET A 1 -11.93 39.67 -9.13
C MET A 1 -11.42 38.32 -8.68
N ASP A 2 -11.13 38.13 -7.40
CA ASP A 2 -10.39 36.96 -6.88
C ASP A 2 -11.25 35.91 -6.12
N GLY A 3 -12.50 36.23 -5.81
CA GLY A 3 -13.37 35.33 -5.06
C GLY A 3 -14.11 34.26 -5.89
N THR A 4 -14.20 34.43 -7.20
CA THR A 4 -14.98 33.57 -8.10
C THR A 4 -14.18 32.33 -8.53
N MET A 5 -12.87 32.45 -8.65
CA MET A 5 -11.99 31.33 -9.02
C MET A 5 -11.84 30.29 -7.90
N ALA A 6 -11.69 30.76 -6.64
CA ALA A 6 -11.59 29.87 -5.47
C ALA A 6 -12.89 29.10 -5.20
N ASN A 7 -14.04 29.67 -5.52
CA ASN A 7 -15.34 29.02 -5.33
C ASN A 7 -15.66 28.00 -6.44
N GLN A 8 -15.19 28.23 -7.65
CA GLN A 8 -15.29 27.24 -8.74
C GLN A 8 -14.41 26.02 -8.46
N ASP A 9 -13.17 26.19 -7.99
CA ASP A 9 -12.28 25.09 -7.64
C ASP A 9 -12.87 24.19 -6.54
N THR A 10 -13.54 24.76 -5.55
CA THR A 10 -14.23 23.99 -4.51
C THR A 10 -15.45 23.25 -5.04
N THR A 11 -16.15 23.80 -6.02
CA THR A 11 -17.35 23.17 -6.62
C THR A 11 -16.97 22.02 -7.56
N TYR A 12 -15.90 22.14 -8.36
CA TYR A 12 -15.37 21.02 -9.16
C TYR A 12 -14.81 19.90 -8.28
N LEU A 13 -14.32 20.23 -7.11
CA LEU A 13 -13.80 19.24 -6.14
C LEU A 13 -14.91 18.55 -5.33
N SER A 14 -16.11 19.17 -5.21
CA SER A 14 -17.26 18.59 -4.51
C SER A 14 -18.12 17.69 -5.40
N HIS A 15 -18.12 17.89 -6.71
CA HIS A 15 -18.62 16.94 -7.70
C HIS A 15 -17.60 15.84 -8.02
N ALA A 16 -16.54 15.70 -7.21
CA ALA A 16 -15.59 14.64 -7.32
C ALA A 16 -16.28 13.30 -7.16
N VAL A 17 -16.49 12.65 -8.28
CA VAL A 17 -16.79 11.23 -8.44
C VAL A 17 -17.63 10.70 -7.29
N GLU A 18 -18.91 10.54 -7.56
CA GLU A 18 -19.83 9.87 -6.65
C GLU A 18 -19.14 8.61 -6.11
N ARG A 19 -19.00 8.52 -4.78
CA ARG A 19 -18.22 7.46 -4.13
C ARG A 19 -18.82 6.12 -4.49
N ASP A 20 -18.11 5.31 -5.27
CA ASP A 20 -18.56 3.98 -5.61
C ASP A 20 -18.37 3.03 -4.43
N LEU A 21 -19.45 2.79 -3.71
CA LEU A 21 -19.49 1.91 -2.54
C LEU A 21 -19.06 0.47 -2.88
N ARG A 22 -19.19 0.04 -4.13
CA ARG A 22 -18.76 -1.30 -4.58
C ARG A 22 -17.24 -1.43 -4.50
N LEU A 23 -16.50 -0.42 -4.95
CA LEU A 23 -15.04 -0.40 -4.87
C LEU A 23 -14.54 -0.36 -3.43
N ASP A 24 -15.24 0.40 -2.57
CA ASP A 24 -14.92 0.41 -1.14
C ASP A 24 -15.21 -0.94 -0.48
N LEU A 25 -16.30 -1.62 -0.88
CA LEU A 25 -16.61 -2.98 -0.43
C LEU A 25 -15.52 -3.98 -0.86
N PHE A 26 -15.13 -3.97 -2.13
CA PHE A 26 -14.07 -4.86 -2.62
C PHE A 26 -12.74 -4.64 -1.91
N ARG A 27 -12.40 -3.39 -1.61
CA ARG A 27 -11.20 -3.10 -0.79
C ARG A 27 -11.33 -3.63 0.62
N GLY A 28 -12.49 -3.47 1.24
CA GLY A 28 -12.78 -4.03 2.56
C GLY A 28 -12.65 -5.55 2.58
N VAL A 29 -13.23 -6.23 1.58
CA VAL A 29 -13.10 -7.68 1.40
C VAL A 29 -11.64 -8.09 1.21
N GLY A 30 -10.87 -7.36 0.38
CA GLY A 30 -9.44 -7.61 0.19
C GLY A 30 -8.65 -7.51 1.51
N LEU A 31 -8.92 -6.50 2.33
CA LEU A 31 -8.29 -6.37 3.65
C LEU A 31 -8.66 -7.51 4.60
N TRP A 32 -9.92 -7.96 4.58
CA TRP A 32 -10.36 -9.13 5.33
C TRP A 32 -9.65 -10.41 4.90
N MET A 33 -9.50 -10.62 3.60
CA MET A 33 -8.77 -11.77 3.07
C MET A 33 -7.29 -11.73 3.47
N ILE A 34 -6.63 -10.57 3.37
CA ILE A 34 -5.25 -10.37 3.85
C ILE A 34 -5.15 -10.73 5.33
N PHE A 35 -6.08 -10.24 6.16
CA PHE A 35 -6.08 -10.54 7.58
C PHE A 35 -6.21 -12.05 7.86
N LEU A 36 -7.13 -12.75 7.18
CA LEU A 36 -7.32 -14.18 7.32
C LEU A 36 -6.09 -14.97 6.87
N ASP A 37 -5.44 -14.57 5.78
CA ASP A 37 -4.24 -15.24 5.26
C ASP A 37 -3.03 -15.15 6.21
N HIS A 38 -3.06 -14.22 7.17
CA HIS A 38 -2.02 -14.02 8.17
C HIS A 38 -2.29 -14.73 9.51
N ILE A 39 -3.43 -15.39 9.66
CA ILE A 39 -3.73 -16.19 10.85
C ILE A 39 -3.23 -17.63 10.62
N PRO A 40 -2.22 -18.11 11.39
CA PRO A 40 -1.73 -19.47 11.25
C PRO A 40 -2.84 -20.50 11.55
N HIS A 41 -2.92 -21.55 10.72
CA HIS A 41 -3.87 -22.65 10.88
C HIS A 41 -5.36 -22.25 10.86
N ASP A 42 -5.70 -21.12 10.25
CA ASP A 42 -7.09 -20.70 10.12
C ASP A 42 -7.82 -21.47 9.02
N VAL A 43 -8.92 -22.11 9.39
CA VAL A 43 -9.78 -22.85 8.45
C VAL A 43 -10.50 -21.88 7.48
N VAL A 44 -10.78 -20.66 7.92
CA VAL A 44 -11.47 -19.65 7.09
C VAL A 44 -10.57 -19.12 5.98
N SER A 45 -9.25 -19.20 6.12
CA SER A 45 -8.30 -18.84 5.08
C SER A 45 -8.48 -19.64 3.77
N TRP A 46 -9.13 -20.81 3.83
CA TRP A 46 -9.52 -21.58 2.65
C TRP A 46 -10.50 -20.83 1.73
N LEU A 47 -11.20 -19.82 2.22
CA LEU A 47 -12.13 -19.00 1.44
C LEU A 47 -11.44 -17.82 0.74
N THR A 48 -10.16 -17.59 1.02
CA THR A 48 -9.40 -16.48 0.42
C THR A 48 -8.91 -16.81 -1.00
N LEU A 49 -8.61 -15.77 -1.78
CA LEU A 49 -8.14 -15.90 -3.16
C LEU A 49 -6.85 -16.72 -3.28
N ARG A 50 -6.03 -16.75 -2.26
CA ARG A 50 -4.78 -17.51 -2.20
C ARG A 50 -4.94 -18.97 -2.59
N ASN A 51 -6.09 -19.56 -2.27
CA ASN A 51 -6.34 -20.99 -2.50
C ASN A 51 -7.00 -21.31 -3.85
N TYR A 52 -7.55 -20.30 -4.54
CA TYR A 52 -8.35 -20.52 -5.74
C TYR A 52 -7.83 -19.84 -7.01
N GLY A 53 -6.84 -18.94 -6.89
CA GLY A 53 -6.39 -18.13 -8.00
C GLY A 53 -4.88 -18.16 -8.22
N PHE A 54 -4.46 -17.41 -9.24
CA PHE A 54 -3.06 -17.13 -9.53
C PHE A 54 -2.55 -15.89 -8.78
N SER A 55 -3.40 -15.28 -7.96
CA SER A 55 -3.18 -14.02 -7.25
C SER A 55 -3.62 -14.19 -5.81
N ASP A 56 -2.91 -13.57 -4.90
CA ASP A 56 -3.26 -13.51 -3.49
C ASP A 56 -4.14 -12.30 -3.15
N ALA A 57 -4.57 -12.22 -1.89
CA ALA A 57 -5.41 -11.13 -1.43
C ALA A 57 -4.69 -9.77 -1.43
N ALA A 58 -3.36 -9.74 -1.26
CA ALA A 58 -2.58 -8.51 -1.28
C ALA A 58 -2.49 -7.93 -2.70
N GLU A 59 -2.24 -8.76 -3.71
CA GLU A 59 -2.25 -8.37 -5.13
C GLU A 59 -3.63 -7.83 -5.54
N PHE A 60 -4.71 -8.53 -5.15
CA PHE A 60 -6.08 -8.08 -5.38
C PHE A 60 -6.33 -6.70 -4.75
N PHE A 61 -5.93 -6.50 -3.49
CA PHE A 61 -6.07 -5.23 -2.79
C PHE A 61 -5.31 -4.10 -3.48
N VAL A 62 -4.07 -4.36 -3.91
CA VAL A 62 -3.23 -3.39 -4.64
C VAL A 62 -3.88 -3.02 -5.97
N PHE A 63 -4.39 -4.02 -6.71
CA PHE A 63 -5.07 -3.80 -7.99
C PHE A 63 -6.30 -2.90 -7.83
N ILE A 64 -7.22 -3.24 -6.93
CA ILE A 64 -8.43 -2.43 -6.67
C ILE A 64 -8.07 -1.02 -6.19
N SER A 65 -7.03 -0.90 -5.36
CA SER A 65 -6.56 0.40 -4.88
C SER A 65 -5.98 1.27 -5.99
N GLY A 66 -5.22 0.67 -6.91
CA GLY A 66 -4.71 1.33 -8.11
C GLY A 66 -5.82 1.76 -9.06
N TYR A 67 -6.80 0.89 -9.30
CA TYR A 67 -7.98 1.20 -10.09
C TYR A 67 -8.76 2.38 -9.51
N LEU A 68 -9.03 2.36 -8.20
CA LEU A 68 -9.71 3.44 -7.50
C LEU A 68 -8.93 4.76 -7.55
N ALA A 69 -7.59 4.70 -7.41
CA ALA A 69 -6.75 5.89 -7.58
C ALA A 69 -6.88 6.48 -8.99
N GLY A 70 -6.88 5.64 -10.03
CA GLY A 70 -7.12 6.05 -11.41
C GLY A 70 -8.50 6.69 -11.60
N PHE A 71 -9.53 6.09 -11.01
CA PHE A 71 -10.91 6.55 -11.10
C PHE A 71 -11.10 7.93 -10.43
N ILE A 72 -10.54 8.13 -9.23
CA ILE A 72 -10.69 9.37 -8.46
C ILE A 72 -9.76 10.48 -9.00
N TYR A 73 -8.49 10.17 -9.23
CA TYR A 73 -7.48 11.20 -9.54
C TYR A 73 -7.25 11.40 -11.03
N GLY A 74 -7.64 10.44 -11.88
CA GLY A 74 -7.54 10.57 -13.34
C GLY A 74 -8.26 11.79 -13.90
N PRO A 75 -9.53 12.04 -13.57
CA PRO A 75 -10.26 13.24 -13.98
C PRO A 75 -9.60 14.53 -13.50
N ILE A 76 -9.09 14.59 -12.27
CA ILE A 76 -8.41 15.74 -11.69
C ILE A 76 -7.13 16.06 -12.50
N ILE A 77 -6.37 15.05 -12.86
CA ILE A 77 -5.15 15.20 -13.66
C ILE A 77 -5.48 15.64 -15.09
N ARG A 78 -6.55 15.09 -15.71
CA ARG A 78 -7.02 15.50 -17.04
C ARG A 78 -7.47 16.95 -17.07
N ALA A 79 -8.07 17.43 -15.99
CA ALA A 79 -8.47 18.83 -15.85
C ALA A 79 -7.27 19.80 -15.63
N GLY A 80 -6.03 19.29 -15.59
CA GLY A 80 -4.84 20.11 -15.41
C GLY A 80 -4.42 20.33 -13.95
N HIS A 81 -5.16 19.81 -12.97
CA HIS A 81 -4.91 20.00 -11.53
C HIS A 81 -3.92 18.97 -10.96
N PHE A 82 -2.81 18.74 -11.65
CA PHE A 82 -1.82 17.72 -11.27
C PHE A 82 -1.26 17.91 -9.84
N LEU A 83 -0.95 19.17 -9.47
CA LEU A 83 -0.43 19.46 -8.12
C LEU A 83 -1.44 19.14 -7.00
N ALA A 84 -2.72 19.32 -7.26
CA ALA A 84 -3.77 18.97 -6.32
C ALA A 84 -3.85 17.44 -6.12
N ALA A 85 -3.71 16.68 -7.20
CA ALA A 85 -3.65 15.22 -7.13
C ALA A 85 -2.41 14.72 -6.35
N ILE A 86 -1.22 15.27 -6.63
CA ILE A 86 0.01 14.97 -5.87
C ILE A 86 -0.20 15.20 -4.39
N LYS A 87 -0.67 16.39 -4.00
CA LYS A 87 -0.83 16.79 -2.61
C LYS A 87 -1.72 15.82 -1.83
N ARG A 88 -2.81 15.37 -2.44
CA ARG A 88 -3.75 14.42 -1.82
C ARG A 88 -3.15 13.02 -1.71
N LEU A 89 -2.51 12.52 -2.77
CA LEU A 89 -1.91 11.19 -2.79
C LEU A 89 -0.71 11.11 -1.84
N TRP A 90 0.15 12.12 -1.80
CA TRP A 90 1.28 12.16 -0.88
C TRP A 90 0.86 12.33 0.58
N LYS A 91 -0.20 13.12 0.85
CA LYS A 91 -0.79 13.16 2.18
C LYS A 91 -1.23 11.77 2.62
N ARG A 92 -1.93 11.03 1.75
CA ARG A 92 -2.36 9.65 2.02
C ARG A 92 -1.18 8.70 2.22
N ALA A 93 -0.14 8.80 1.38
CA ALA A 93 1.09 8.01 1.55
C ALA A 93 1.75 8.29 2.91
N GLY A 94 1.81 9.57 3.33
CA GLY A 94 2.33 9.97 4.63
C GLY A 94 1.51 9.43 5.79
N GLU A 95 0.18 9.47 5.72
CA GLU A 95 -0.71 8.88 6.72
C GLU A 95 -0.47 7.36 6.86
N MET A 96 -0.34 6.65 5.73
CA MET A 96 -0.02 5.22 5.72
C MET A 96 1.39 4.93 6.24
N TYR A 97 2.37 5.79 5.92
CA TYR A 97 3.73 5.66 6.43
C TYR A 97 3.77 5.80 7.96
N VAL A 98 3.11 6.80 8.52
CA VAL A 98 3.02 6.97 9.98
C VAL A 98 2.35 5.77 10.63
N ALA A 99 1.23 5.29 10.05
CA ALA A 99 0.54 4.10 10.55
C ALA A 99 1.44 2.86 10.49
N HIS A 100 2.22 2.69 9.40
CA HIS A 100 3.18 1.59 9.27
C HIS A 100 4.27 1.62 10.35
N ILE A 101 4.87 2.79 10.60
CA ILE A 101 5.90 2.94 11.63
C ILE A 101 5.32 2.66 13.03
N MET A 102 4.12 3.15 13.32
CA MET A 102 3.46 2.87 14.60
C MET A 102 3.17 1.38 14.77
N LEU A 103 2.65 0.74 13.72
CA LEU A 103 2.40 -0.70 13.72
C LEU A 103 3.70 -1.50 13.90
N PHE A 104 4.76 -1.12 13.20
CA PHE A 104 6.09 -1.72 13.33
C PHE A 104 6.60 -1.64 14.79
N LEU A 105 6.52 -0.49 15.41
CA LEU A 105 6.97 -0.30 16.79
C LEU A 105 6.17 -1.16 17.77
N ILE A 106 4.84 -1.17 17.65
CA ILE A 106 3.95 -1.96 18.51
C ILE A 106 4.23 -3.46 18.32
N PHE A 107 4.30 -3.92 17.06
CA PHE A 107 4.55 -5.31 16.73
C PHE A 107 5.90 -5.79 17.27
N THR A 108 6.97 -5.05 17.04
CA THR A 108 8.31 -5.39 17.51
C THR A 108 8.40 -5.39 19.05
N ALA A 109 7.78 -4.40 19.71
CA ALA A 109 7.70 -4.36 21.16
C ALA A 109 6.94 -5.57 21.74
N GLN A 110 5.85 -5.97 21.08
CA GLN A 110 5.06 -7.13 21.48
C GLN A 110 5.85 -8.43 21.36
N ILE A 111 6.56 -8.62 20.24
CA ILE A 111 7.41 -9.82 20.04
C ILE A 111 8.52 -9.85 21.07
N ALA A 112 9.27 -8.75 21.25
CA ALA A 112 10.33 -8.66 22.23
C ALA A 112 9.84 -8.99 23.66
N ARG A 113 8.63 -8.55 24.01
CA ARG A 113 8.00 -8.91 25.29
C ARG A 113 7.66 -10.39 25.37
N THR A 114 7.16 -10.97 24.28
CA THR A 114 6.75 -12.39 24.21
C THR A 114 7.98 -13.29 24.35
N VAL A 115 9.04 -13.02 23.62
CA VAL A 115 10.31 -13.74 23.69
C VAL A 115 10.84 -13.76 25.12
N ARG A 116 10.92 -12.58 25.78
CA ARG A 116 11.39 -12.48 27.17
C ARG A 116 10.51 -13.23 28.17
N LYS A 117 9.20 -13.27 27.93
CA LYS A 117 8.24 -13.88 28.86
C LYS A 117 8.26 -15.41 28.79
N PHE A 118 8.44 -15.96 27.60
CA PHE A 118 8.33 -17.41 27.36
C PHE A 118 9.68 -18.09 27.18
N ASP A 119 10.77 -17.32 27.14
CA ASP A 119 12.14 -17.79 26.93
C ASP A 119 12.28 -18.79 25.76
N ASN A 120 11.56 -18.47 24.67
CA ASN A 120 11.49 -19.33 23.49
C ASN A 120 12.01 -18.59 22.26
N PRO A 121 13.23 -18.94 21.79
CA PRO A 121 13.85 -18.30 20.62
C PRO A 121 13.11 -18.56 19.29
N MET A 122 12.26 -19.58 19.23
CA MET A 122 11.47 -19.83 18.01
C MET A 122 10.63 -18.64 17.58
N TYR A 123 10.16 -17.80 18.51
CA TYR A 123 9.43 -16.59 18.16
C TYR A 123 10.28 -15.54 17.45
N GLU A 124 11.58 -15.52 17.70
CA GLU A 124 12.51 -14.59 17.03
C GLU A 124 12.67 -14.98 15.55
N ASP A 125 12.86 -16.27 15.29
CA ASP A 125 13.06 -16.80 13.95
C ASP A 125 11.77 -16.75 13.12
N GLU A 126 10.64 -17.18 13.70
CA GLU A 126 9.36 -17.23 13.00
C GLU A 126 8.89 -15.86 12.53
N PHE A 127 9.13 -14.82 13.33
CA PHE A 127 8.75 -13.44 12.97
C PHE A 127 9.88 -12.64 12.31
N ASN A 128 11.02 -13.28 12.02
CA ASN A 128 12.20 -12.66 11.43
C ASN A 128 12.66 -11.40 12.18
N VAL A 129 12.62 -11.45 13.52
CA VAL A 129 12.94 -10.32 14.41
C VAL A 129 14.29 -10.50 15.11
N HIS A 130 14.93 -11.67 14.97
CA HIS A 130 16.23 -11.98 15.57
C HIS A 130 17.28 -10.88 15.28
N ASN A 131 17.48 -10.55 14.02
CA ASN A 131 18.41 -9.47 13.63
C ASN A 131 18.06 -8.11 14.25
N PHE A 132 16.78 -7.83 14.47
CA PHE A 132 16.35 -6.59 15.10
C PHE A 132 16.70 -6.54 16.58
N LEU A 133 16.64 -7.65 17.27
CA LEU A 133 17.01 -7.71 18.70
C LEU A 133 18.51 -7.62 18.90
N GLU A 134 19.31 -8.10 17.95
CA GLU A 134 20.79 -8.02 18.00
C GLU A 134 21.32 -6.65 17.57
N HIS A 135 20.77 -6.04 16.51
CA HIS A 135 21.23 -4.78 15.91
C HIS A 135 20.10 -3.76 15.72
N PRO A 136 19.46 -3.30 16.80
CA PRO A 136 18.28 -2.43 16.72
C PRO A 136 18.58 -1.07 16.08
N ASP A 137 19.77 -0.53 16.26
CA ASP A 137 20.21 0.76 15.70
C ASP A 137 20.22 0.76 14.16
N VAL A 138 20.78 -0.29 13.57
CA VAL A 138 20.83 -0.45 12.10
C VAL A 138 19.44 -0.69 11.53
N LEU A 139 18.67 -1.57 12.18
CA LEU A 139 17.38 -2.02 11.64
C LEU A 139 16.24 -1.01 11.84
N ILE A 140 16.33 -0.14 12.85
CA ILE A 140 15.44 1.02 12.93
C ILE A 140 15.63 1.93 11.71
N GLY A 141 16.87 2.21 11.31
CA GLY A 141 17.15 2.98 10.08
C GLY A 141 16.59 2.31 8.82
N GLN A 142 16.70 0.98 8.73
CA GLN A 142 16.15 0.21 7.62
C GLN A 142 14.62 0.16 7.64
N ALA A 143 13.99 0.09 8.82
CA ALA A 143 12.54 0.14 8.96
C ALA A 143 11.98 1.52 8.54
N LEU A 144 12.63 2.61 8.98
CA LEU A 144 12.26 3.97 8.57
C LEU A 144 12.40 4.20 7.05
N THR A 145 13.33 3.52 6.40
CA THR A 145 13.49 3.56 4.94
C THR A 145 12.67 2.51 4.19
N LEU A 146 11.77 1.82 4.87
CA LEU A 146 10.90 0.74 4.34
C LEU A 146 11.69 -0.46 3.76
N ARG A 147 12.95 -0.61 4.14
CA ARG A 147 13.82 -1.71 3.68
C ARG A 147 13.70 -2.94 4.57
N TYR A 148 13.60 -2.75 5.87
CA TYR A 148 13.38 -3.84 6.82
C TYR A 148 11.88 -4.16 6.92
N LYS A 149 11.55 -5.43 6.70
CA LYS A 149 10.18 -5.92 6.63
C LYS A 149 10.06 -7.17 7.52
N PRO A 150 9.60 -7.01 8.77
CA PRO A 150 9.21 -8.18 9.56
C PRO A 150 8.11 -8.96 8.84
N VAL A 151 7.99 -10.23 9.16
CA VAL A 151 6.91 -11.07 8.64
C VAL A 151 5.55 -10.40 8.87
N ASN A 152 4.67 -10.45 7.88
CA ASN A 152 3.33 -9.86 7.87
C ASN A 152 3.27 -8.31 7.76
N LEU A 153 4.39 -7.62 7.61
CA LEU A 153 4.44 -6.17 7.43
C LEU A 153 4.99 -5.72 6.06
N ASP A 154 5.13 -6.62 5.11
CA ASP A 154 5.72 -6.39 3.78
C ASP A 154 4.75 -5.69 2.80
N VAL A 155 3.46 -5.93 2.91
CA VAL A 155 2.44 -5.34 2.02
C VAL A 155 2.34 -3.82 2.18
N LEU A 156 2.46 -3.29 3.41
CA LEU A 156 2.34 -1.86 3.68
C LEU A 156 3.45 -1.02 3.04
N PRO A 157 4.75 -1.37 3.14
CA PRO A 157 5.82 -0.67 2.43
C PRO A 157 5.62 -0.63 0.92
N LEU A 158 5.21 -1.75 0.31
CA LEU A 158 4.88 -1.81 -1.11
C LEU A 158 3.74 -0.84 -1.46
N TYR A 159 2.65 -0.88 -0.68
CA TYR A 159 1.49 -0.04 -0.89
C TYR A 159 1.81 1.45 -0.75
N ILE A 160 2.59 1.86 0.26
CA ILE A 160 3.05 3.24 0.45
C ILE A 160 3.85 3.71 -0.76
N THR A 161 4.80 2.89 -1.23
CA THR A 161 5.63 3.20 -2.40
C THR A 161 4.78 3.37 -3.66
N LEU A 162 3.81 2.49 -3.88
CA LEU A 162 2.91 2.56 -5.03
C LEU A 162 2.01 3.80 -4.98
N ILE A 163 1.46 4.16 -3.81
CA ILE A 163 0.67 5.39 -3.67
C ILE A 163 1.55 6.62 -3.90
N ALA A 164 2.78 6.64 -3.39
CA ALA A 164 3.69 7.76 -3.58
C ALA A 164 4.08 7.93 -5.06
N ALA A 165 4.24 6.84 -5.80
CA ALA A 165 4.54 6.85 -7.23
C ALA A 165 3.30 7.12 -8.12
N SER A 166 2.10 6.84 -7.60
CA SER A 166 0.85 6.87 -8.39
C SER A 166 0.56 8.19 -9.10
N PRO A 167 0.84 9.41 -8.57
CA PRO A 167 0.59 10.65 -9.29
C PRO A 167 1.32 10.72 -10.63
N PHE A 168 2.57 10.27 -10.64
CA PHE A 168 3.42 10.27 -11.83
C PHE A 168 2.96 9.21 -12.83
N ILE A 169 2.63 8.01 -12.34
CA ILE A 169 2.10 6.92 -13.17
C ILE A 169 0.79 7.35 -13.82
N LEU A 170 -0.13 7.94 -13.06
CA LEU A 170 -1.41 8.43 -13.58
C LEU A 170 -1.23 9.58 -14.56
N TRP A 171 -0.30 10.48 -14.31
CA TRP A 171 0.02 11.57 -15.23
C TRP A 171 0.55 11.04 -16.57
N CYS A 172 1.46 10.07 -16.54
CA CYS A 172 1.94 9.39 -17.74
C CYS A 172 0.82 8.65 -18.45
N LEU A 173 -0.02 7.94 -17.71
CA LEU A 173 -1.15 7.17 -18.27
C LEU A 173 -2.18 8.07 -18.95
N VAL A 174 -2.48 9.24 -18.38
CA VAL A 174 -3.40 10.24 -18.98
C VAL A 174 -2.83 10.84 -20.26
N ARG A 175 -1.51 11.08 -20.33
CA ARG A 175 -0.86 11.73 -21.49
C ARG A 175 -0.45 10.76 -22.58
N ARG A 176 0.07 9.62 -22.22
CA ARG A 176 0.68 8.63 -23.14
C ARG A 176 0.35 7.20 -22.69
N PRO A 177 -0.93 6.74 -22.76
CA PRO A 177 -1.36 5.46 -22.21
C PRO A 177 -0.55 4.28 -22.76
N ASN A 178 -0.33 4.23 -24.07
CA ASN A 178 0.37 3.11 -24.71
C ASN A 178 1.84 3.00 -24.28
N TRP A 179 2.54 4.14 -24.13
CA TRP A 179 3.92 4.16 -23.66
C TRP A 179 4.04 3.78 -22.19
N THR A 180 3.06 4.18 -21.38
CA THR A 180 3.03 3.83 -19.95
C THR A 180 2.79 2.33 -19.77
N LEU A 181 1.84 1.76 -20.52
CA LEU A 181 1.60 0.32 -20.51
C LEU A 181 2.82 -0.47 -21.03
N PHE A 182 3.43 -0.03 -22.11
CA PHE A 182 4.66 -0.64 -22.64
C PHE A 182 5.80 -0.62 -21.63
N GLY A 183 6.02 0.52 -20.97
CA GLY A 183 7.00 0.65 -19.88
C GLY A 183 6.70 -0.26 -18.70
N SER A 184 5.43 -0.43 -18.33
CA SER A 184 5.01 -1.37 -17.27
C SER A 184 5.34 -2.83 -17.64
N VAL A 185 5.10 -3.23 -18.88
CA VAL A 185 5.45 -4.58 -19.38
C VAL A 185 6.96 -4.78 -19.35
N ILE A 186 7.75 -3.79 -19.80
CA ILE A 186 9.22 -3.86 -19.74
C ILE A 186 9.70 -4.04 -18.32
N LEU A 187 9.17 -3.26 -17.37
CA LEU A 187 9.53 -3.37 -15.95
C LEU A 187 9.19 -4.75 -15.39
N TYR A 188 8.04 -5.29 -15.75
CA TYR A 188 7.64 -6.63 -15.34
C TYR A 188 8.61 -7.71 -15.88
N VAL A 189 8.93 -7.66 -17.17
CA VAL A 189 9.86 -8.61 -17.81
C VAL A 189 11.27 -8.46 -17.22
N ALA A 190 11.74 -7.22 -16.99
CA ALA A 190 13.03 -6.96 -16.39
C ALA A 190 13.12 -7.52 -14.96
N ALA A 191 12.10 -7.26 -14.13
CA ALA A 191 12.04 -7.81 -12.78
C ALA A 191 12.13 -9.35 -12.79
N ARG A 192 11.43 -10.00 -13.74
CA ARG A 192 11.44 -11.45 -13.88
C ARG A 192 12.78 -12.01 -14.38
N TRP A 193 13.58 -11.18 -15.07
CA TRP A 193 14.88 -11.59 -15.60
C TRP A 193 16.01 -11.46 -14.56
N PHE A 194 15.84 -10.58 -13.57
CA PHE A 194 16.84 -10.30 -12.53
C PHE A 194 16.58 -11.02 -11.19
N ASP A 195 15.46 -11.75 -11.06
CA ASP A 195 15.17 -12.70 -9.98
C ASP A 195 15.73 -14.10 -10.34
#